data_512e69358449bc1600bddc63cc07813e
#
_entry.id   512e69358449bc1600bddc63cc07813e
#
_cell.length_a   1.000
_cell.length_b   1.000
_cell.length_c   1.000
_cell.angle_alpha   90.00
_cell.angle_beta   90.00
_cell.angle_gamma   90.00
#
_symmetry.space_group_name_H-M   'P 1'
#
loop_
_entity.id
_entity.type
_entity.pdbx_description
1 polymer ?
#
loop_
_entity_poly.entity_id
_entity_poly.type
_entity_poly.pdbx_seq_one_letter_code
_entity_poly.pdbx_strand_id
1 'polypeptide(L)'
;MNSLIRHLSRDKKTALMLLISSLIIGICALTPALFVIIVLNKYLASGITATLLSLTAGAILALGFEFSFRQNRSIMMQEFNERVYNPLLKKFSEKFKQAEHTEEEYKKLHSAGTVVKNMRTSSVTSWILDWPFVLTFLIVLIFINLSAAVITAIFMIILNRVITWKTNLNLTQDSMSSVEILITGLLTLSIISVGAVMIMQGQLDVGSLIGSNILAARALQGTNKYTKAKEFIQQRDRAVSEIIKFVK
;
A
#
# COMPACT_ATOMS: atom_id res chain seq x y z
N MET A 1 16.68 -3.56 -2.14
CA MET A 1 15.95 -3.96 -0.91
C MET A 1 16.88 -4.14 0.28
N ASN A 2 18.06 -4.78 0.11
CA ASN A 2 19.00 -5.04 1.22
C ASN A 2 19.61 -3.80 1.88
N SER A 3 19.81 -2.69 1.17
CA SER A 3 20.39 -1.47 1.75
C SER A 3 19.45 -0.78 2.74
N LEU A 4 18.19 -0.65 2.41
CA LEU A 4 17.19 -0.01 3.27
C LEU A 4 16.88 -0.85 4.50
N ILE A 5 16.71 -2.16 4.33
CA ILE A 5 16.51 -3.10 5.45
C ILE A 5 17.72 -3.04 6.39
N ARG A 6 18.94 -2.96 5.86
CA ARG A 6 20.17 -2.84 6.66
C ARG A 6 20.24 -1.53 7.44
N HIS A 7 19.82 -0.40 6.84
CA HIS A 7 19.74 0.87 7.55
C HIS A 7 18.62 0.88 8.60
N LEU A 8 17.46 0.31 8.28
CA LEU A 8 16.34 0.20 9.20
C LEU A 8 16.67 -0.74 10.38
N SER A 9 17.38 -1.84 10.14
CA SER A 9 17.82 -2.76 11.20
C SER A 9 18.87 -2.16 12.16
N ARG A 10 19.57 -1.11 11.72
CA ARG A 10 20.52 -0.37 12.56
C ARG A 10 19.82 0.61 13.49
N ASP A 11 18.67 1.17 13.10
CA ASP A 11 17.84 2.05 13.93
C ASP A 11 16.59 1.30 14.43
N LYS A 12 16.82 0.42 15.42
CA LYS A 12 15.80 -0.47 15.99
C LYS A 12 14.57 0.28 16.53
N LYS A 13 14.75 1.50 17.08
CA LYS A 13 13.62 2.29 17.61
C LYS A 13 12.68 2.74 16.50
N THR A 14 13.22 3.34 15.46
CA THR A 14 12.43 3.78 14.27
C THR A 14 11.76 2.59 13.59
N ALA A 15 12.47 1.46 13.44
CA ALA A 15 11.89 0.25 12.85
C ALA A 15 10.72 -0.28 13.68
N LEU A 16 10.87 -0.35 15.02
CA LEU A 16 9.81 -0.82 15.91
C LEU A 16 8.58 0.11 15.88
N MET A 17 8.78 1.42 15.92
CA MET A 17 7.68 2.39 15.83
C MET A 17 6.93 2.30 14.50
N LEU A 18 7.65 2.13 13.39
CA LEU A 18 7.05 1.93 12.07
C LEU A 18 6.23 0.64 12.00
N LEU A 19 6.72 -0.46 12.60
CA LEU A 19 5.99 -1.73 12.66
C LEU A 19 4.72 -1.63 13.52
N ILE A 20 4.81 -1.02 14.70
CA ILE A 20 3.65 -0.82 15.59
C ILE A 20 2.60 0.06 14.88
N SER A 21 3.02 1.18 14.28
CA SER A 21 2.13 2.05 13.52
C SER A 21 1.44 1.29 12.38
N SER A 22 2.18 0.45 11.65
CA SER A 22 1.60 -0.37 10.57
C SER A 22 0.58 -1.37 11.10
N LEU A 23 0.85 -2.00 12.25
CA LEU A 23 -0.07 -2.95 12.88
C LEU A 23 -1.39 -2.26 13.27
N ILE A 24 -1.32 -1.09 13.91
CA ILE A 24 -2.52 -0.31 14.27
C ILE A 24 -3.30 0.11 13.02
N ILE A 25 -2.60 0.61 11.99
CA ILE A 25 -3.23 0.96 10.71
C ILE A 25 -3.93 -0.26 10.10
N GLY A 26 -3.30 -1.44 10.11
CA GLY A 26 -3.87 -2.67 9.57
C GLY A 26 -5.15 -3.11 10.28
N ILE A 27 -5.18 -3.01 11.62
CA ILE A 27 -6.37 -3.32 12.42
C ILE A 27 -7.48 -2.29 12.16
N CYS A 28 -7.18 -1.00 12.22
CA CYS A 28 -8.15 0.06 11.96
C CYS A 28 -8.73 0.01 10.53
N ALA A 29 -7.94 -0.46 9.57
CA ALA A 29 -8.39 -0.62 8.18
C ALA A 29 -9.47 -1.70 7.99
N LEU A 30 -9.71 -2.60 8.95
CA LEU A 30 -10.82 -3.54 8.93
C LEU A 30 -12.16 -2.88 9.31
N THR A 31 -12.13 -1.74 9.98
CA THR A 31 -13.31 -1.08 10.56
C THR A 31 -14.44 -0.87 9.56
N PRO A 32 -14.24 -0.34 8.32
CA PRO A 32 -15.35 -0.10 7.41
C PRO A 32 -16.10 -1.37 7.02
N ALA A 33 -15.39 -2.47 6.82
CA ALA A 33 -16.00 -3.74 6.47
C ALA A 33 -16.80 -4.33 7.65
N LEU A 34 -16.17 -4.37 8.83
CA LEU A 34 -16.83 -4.85 10.04
C LEU A 34 -18.06 -3.99 10.43
N PHE A 35 -17.93 -2.67 10.30
CA PHE A 35 -19.04 -1.75 10.53
C PHE A 35 -20.24 -2.10 9.63
N VAL A 36 -20.02 -2.25 8.33
CA VAL A 36 -21.10 -2.58 7.38
C VAL A 36 -21.74 -3.93 7.70
N ILE A 37 -20.93 -4.95 7.99
CA ILE A 37 -21.44 -6.28 8.38
C ILE A 37 -22.34 -6.18 9.61
N ILE A 38 -21.86 -5.50 10.66
CA ILE A 38 -22.60 -5.40 11.93
C ILE A 38 -23.88 -4.56 11.75
N VAL A 39 -23.80 -3.45 11.02
CA VAL A 39 -24.98 -2.59 10.78
C VAL A 39 -26.04 -3.31 9.98
N LEU A 40 -25.67 -3.94 8.87
CA LEU A 40 -26.65 -4.62 8.02
C LEU A 40 -27.24 -5.86 8.70
N ASN A 41 -26.46 -6.61 9.45
CA ASN A 41 -26.93 -7.85 10.05
C ASN A 41 -27.58 -7.65 11.42
N LYS A 42 -27.13 -6.69 12.22
CA LYS A 42 -27.66 -6.46 13.56
C LYS A 42 -28.63 -5.31 13.65
N TYR A 43 -28.28 -4.14 13.12
CA TYR A 43 -29.11 -2.95 13.24
C TYR A 43 -30.40 -3.07 12.43
N LEU A 44 -30.30 -3.53 11.16
CA LEU A 44 -31.51 -3.71 10.34
C LEU A 44 -32.46 -4.78 10.90
N ALA A 45 -31.96 -5.75 11.64
CA ALA A 45 -32.78 -6.76 12.29
C ALA A 45 -33.42 -6.29 13.61
N SER A 46 -32.72 -5.43 14.39
CA SER A 46 -33.14 -5.00 15.73
C SER A 46 -33.82 -3.64 15.79
N GLY A 47 -33.53 -2.74 14.85
CA GLY A 47 -34.03 -1.35 14.80
C GLY A 47 -33.55 -0.44 15.93
N ILE A 48 -32.55 -0.85 16.76
CA ILE A 48 -32.14 -0.10 17.95
C ILE A 48 -31.19 1.03 17.55
N THR A 49 -31.66 2.26 17.52
CA THR A 49 -30.92 3.46 17.11
C THR A 49 -29.66 3.76 17.97
N ALA A 50 -29.73 3.46 19.27
CA ALA A 50 -28.59 3.64 20.18
C ALA A 50 -27.39 2.76 19.77
N THR A 51 -27.64 1.54 19.29
CA THR A 51 -26.59 0.65 18.78
C THR A 51 -25.94 1.22 17.52
N LEU A 52 -26.73 1.77 16.59
CA LEU A 52 -26.20 2.41 15.39
C LEU A 52 -25.30 3.61 15.74
N LEU A 53 -25.75 4.46 16.66
CA LEU A 53 -25.00 5.65 17.08
C LEU A 53 -23.66 5.26 17.70
N SER A 54 -23.64 4.27 18.60
CA SER A 54 -22.39 3.81 19.24
C SER A 54 -21.43 3.15 18.26
N LEU A 55 -21.92 2.34 17.32
CA LEU A 55 -21.11 1.73 16.26
C LEU A 55 -20.53 2.79 15.32
N THR A 56 -21.33 3.77 14.92
CA THR A 56 -20.89 4.87 14.05
C THR A 56 -19.81 5.71 14.75
N ALA A 57 -20.02 6.08 16.00
CA ALA A 57 -19.01 6.81 16.79
C ALA A 57 -17.70 6.03 16.90
N GLY A 58 -17.76 4.72 17.21
CA GLY A 58 -16.60 3.85 17.26
C GLY A 58 -15.88 3.73 15.91
N ALA A 59 -16.61 3.62 14.80
CA ALA A 59 -16.06 3.56 13.46
C ALA A 59 -15.36 4.88 13.08
N ILE A 60 -15.96 6.03 13.39
CA ILE A 60 -15.33 7.35 13.15
C ILE A 60 -14.03 7.49 13.94
N LEU A 61 -14.02 7.10 15.21
CA LEU A 61 -12.81 7.13 16.03
C LEU A 61 -11.72 6.22 15.45
N ALA A 62 -12.05 5.00 15.04
CA ALA A 62 -11.09 4.08 14.45
C ALA A 62 -10.50 4.61 13.12
N LEU A 63 -11.33 5.24 12.28
CA LEU A 63 -10.86 5.90 11.06
C LEU A 63 -9.98 7.12 11.36
N GLY A 64 -10.29 7.88 12.39
CA GLY A 64 -9.46 8.97 12.88
C GLY A 64 -8.08 8.50 13.34
N PHE A 65 -8.04 7.38 14.08
CA PHE A 65 -6.78 6.73 14.46
C PHE A 65 -6.02 6.23 13.22
N GLU A 66 -6.68 5.53 12.29
CA GLU A 66 -6.06 5.09 11.04
C GLU A 66 -5.38 6.26 10.32
N PHE A 67 -6.09 7.37 10.14
CA PHE A 67 -5.56 8.57 9.50
C PHE A 67 -4.35 9.13 10.24
N SER A 68 -4.45 9.32 11.56
CA SER A 68 -3.38 9.90 12.40
C SER A 68 -2.11 9.03 12.36
N PHE A 69 -2.26 7.71 12.48
CA PHE A 69 -1.12 6.78 12.41
C PHE A 69 -0.50 6.71 11.01
N ARG A 70 -1.30 6.82 9.94
CA ARG A 70 -0.77 6.92 8.56
C ARG A 70 0.07 8.16 8.38
N GLN A 71 -0.40 9.30 8.89
CA GLN A 71 0.30 10.58 8.78
C GLN A 71 1.61 10.56 9.56
N ASN A 72 1.57 10.14 10.84
CA ASN A 72 2.77 10.01 11.66
C ASN A 72 3.80 9.06 11.04
N ARG A 73 3.37 7.90 10.53
CA ARG A 73 4.26 6.95 9.84
C ARG A 73 4.89 7.57 8.60
N SER A 74 4.14 8.35 7.83
CA SER A 74 4.66 9.06 6.65
C SER A 74 5.76 10.03 7.03
N ILE A 75 5.55 10.84 8.07
CA ILE A 75 6.53 11.82 8.58
C ILE A 75 7.79 11.10 9.06
N MET A 76 7.64 10.07 9.90
CA MET A 76 8.78 9.28 10.40
C MET A 76 9.60 8.66 9.27
N MET A 77 8.94 8.18 8.21
CA MET A 77 9.64 7.60 7.06
C MET A 77 10.38 8.65 6.24
N GLN A 78 9.81 9.84 6.08
CA GLN A 78 10.49 10.97 5.44
C GLN A 78 11.72 11.39 6.23
N GLU A 79 11.61 11.59 7.54
CA GLU A 79 12.74 11.92 8.40
C GLU A 79 13.86 10.87 8.35
N PHE A 80 13.48 9.58 8.35
CA PHE A 80 14.43 8.50 8.20
C PHE A 80 15.16 8.57 6.84
N ASN A 81 14.43 8.76 5.76
CA ASN A 81 15.00 8.90 4.42
C ASN A 81 15.93 10.12 4.34
N GLU A 82 15.55 11.24 4.93
CA GLU A 82 16.40 12.44 4.98
C GLU A 82 17.73 12.18 5.69
N ARG A 83 17.71 11.54 6.85
CA ARG A 83 18.94 11.19 7.58
C ARG A 83 19.87 10.30 6.77
N VAL A 84 19.32 9.36 6.00
CA VAL A 84 20.10 8.42 5.19
C VAL A 84 20.66 9.06 3.93
N TYR A 85 19.87 9.89 3.23
CA TYR A 85 20.23 10.38 1.89
C TYR A 85 20.85 11.77 1.86
N ASN A 86 20.63 12.64 2.87
CA ASN A 86 21.20 13.98 2.90
C ASN A 86 22.74 14.00 2.81
N PRO A 87 23.50 13.15 3.55
CA PRO A 87 24.95 13.14 3.44
C PRO A 87 25.44 12.75 2.05
N LEU A 88 24.75 11.79 1.41
CA LEU A 88 25.06 11.34 0.05
C LEU A 88 24.81 12.43 -0.98
N LEU A 89 23.65 13.09 -0.90
CA LEU A 89 23.25 14.16 -1.81
C LEU A 89 24.19 15.37 -1.69
N LYS A 90 24.62 15.71 -0.47
CA LYS A 90 25.57 16.81 -0.24
C LYS A 90 26.92 16.53 -0.94
N LYS A 91 27.52 15.39 -0.70
CA LYS A 91 28.76 14.98 -1.36
C LYS A 91 28.62 14.91 -2.88
N PHE A 92 27.49 14.39 -3.36
CA PHE A 92 27.20 14.33 -4.79
C PHE A 92 27.09 15.75 -5.40
N SER A 93 26.36 16.66 -4.77
CA SER A 93 26.17 18.02 -5.29
C SER A 93 27.48 18.82 -5.32
N GLU A 94 28.37 18.63 -4.36
CA GLU A 94 29.69 19.26 -4.31
C GLU A 94 30.57 18.75 -5.46
N LYS A 95 30.69 17.43 -5.62
CA LYS A 95 31.51 16.84 -6.67
C LYS A 95 30.95 17.08 -8.07
N PHE A 96 29.62 17.06 -8.23
CA PHE A 96 28.92 17.30 -9.49
C PHE A 96 29.13 18.72 -10.04
N LYS A 97 29.26 19.71 -9.15
CA LYS A 97 29.55 21.11 -9.54
C LYS A 97 31.01 21.34 -9.97
N GLN A 98 31.93 20.49 -9.51
CA GLN A 98 33.37 20.66 -9.73
C GLN A 98 33.89 19.87 -10.93
N ALA A 99 33.17 18.84 -11.37
CA ALA A 99 33.59 17.98 -12.46
C ALA A 99 33.06 18.46 -13.82
N GLU A 100 33.88 18.36 -14.86
CA GLU A 100 33.42 18.48 -16.24
C GLU A 100 32.71 17.18 -16.64
N HIS A 101 31.58 17.30 -17.30
CA HIS A 101 30.72 16.18 -17.70
C HIS A 101 30.48 16.18 -19.20
N THR A 102 30.50 14.99 -19.80
CA THR A 102 29.94 14.80 -21.14
C THR A 102 28.41 14.96 -21.06
N GLU A 103 27.76 15.36 -22.15
CA GLU A 103 26.30 15.62 -22.16
C GLU A 103 25.48 14.38 -21.71
N GLU A 104 25.90 13.17 -22.08
CA GLU A 104 25.27 11.93 -21.66
C GLU A 104 25.46 11.66 -20.16
N GLU A 105 26.68 11.85 -19.64
CA GLU A 105 26.98 11.70 -18.21
C GLU A 105 26.21 12.72 -17.38
N TYR A 106 26.13 13.97 -17.83
CA TYR A 106 25.34 14.98 -17.17
C TYR A 106 23.87 14.59 -17.07
N LYS A 107 23.23 14.18 -18.17
CA LYS A 107 21.82 13.75 -18.17
C LYS A 107 21.59 12.57 -17.23
N LYS A 108 22.49 11.59 -17.24
CA LYS A 108 22.40 10.39 -16.42
C LYS A 108 22.55 10.72 -14.93
N LEU A 109 23.57 11.46 -14.55
CA LEU A 109 23.83 11.83 -13.15
C LEU A 109 22.79 12.81 -12.61
N HIS A 110 22.35 13.75 -13.43
CA HIS A 110 21.27 14.69 -13.07
C HIS A 110 19.97 13.95 -12.79
N SER A 111 19.60 12.98 -13.65
CA SER A 111 18.40 12.16 -13.44
C SER A 111 18.52 11.30 -12.16
N ALA A 112 19.67 10.67 -11.93
CA ALA A 112 19.94 9.92 -10.71
C ALA A 112 19.83 10.80 -9.44
N GLY A 113 20.42 12.00 -9.47
CA GLY A 113 20.33 12.98 -8.40
C GLY A 113 18.88 13.40 -8.11
N THR A 114 18.10 13.66 -9.15
CA THR A 114 16.67 14.00 -9.04
C THR A 114 15.86 12.86 -8.44
N VAL A 115 16.09 11.63 -8.89
CA VAL A 115 15.46 10.43 -8.33
C VAL A 115 15.73 10.31 -6.83
N VAL A 116 16.98 10.41 -6.39
CA VAL A 116 17.33 10.30 -4.96
C VAL A 116 16.79 11.49 -4.16
N LYS A 117 16.78 12.70 -4.73
CA LYS A 117 16.16 13.89 -4.09
C LYS A 117 14.66 13.69 -3.86
N ASN A 118 13.93 13.19 -4.86
CA ASN A 118 12.48 12.93 -4.73
C ASN A 118 12.22 11.80 -3.72
N MET A 119 13.10 10.81 -3.64
CA MET A 119 12.98 9.72 -2.68
C MET A 119 13.23 10.13 -1.24
N ARG A 120 14.03 11.16 -1.00
CA ARG A 120 14.25 11.71 0.33
C ARG A 120 12.95 12.11 1.01
N THR A 121 12.06 12.77 0.27
CA THR A 121 10.77 13.27 0.77
C THR A 121 9.61 12.28 0.63
N SER A 122 9.84 11.11 0.02
CA SER A 122 8.79 10.15 -0.28
C SER A 122 8.53 9.19 0.87
N SER A 123 7.25 9.02 1.20
CA SER A 123 6.76 8.00 2.14
C SER A 123 6.44 6.65 1.49
N VAL A 124 6.59 6.52 0.16
CA VAL A 124 6.24 5.30 -0.60
C VAL A 124 6.91 4.05 -0.05
N THR A 125 8.12 4.19 0.47
CA THR A 125 8.88 3.09 1.07
C THR A 125 8.14 2.46 2.26
N SER A 126 7.31 3.23 2.98
CA SER A 126 6.54 2.70 4.11
C SER A 126 5.45 1.71 3.68
N TRP A 127 5.03 1.72 2.41
CA TRP A 127 4.00 0.81 1.88
C TRP A 127 4.44 -0.66 1.87
N ILE A 128 5.76 -0.92 1.90
CA ILE A 128 6.28 -2.29 2.07
C ILE A 128 5.89 -2.88 3.43
N LEU A 129 5.79 -2.03 4.45
CA LEU A 129 5.37 -2.45 5.79
C LEU A 129 3.87 -2.81 5.84
N ASP A 130 3.09 -2.42 4.82
CA ASP A 130 1.67 -2.77 4.72
C ASP A 130 1.43 -4.17 4.14
N TRP A 131 2.45 -4.78 3.51
CA TRP A 131 2.33 -6.11 2.89
C TRP A 131 1.80 -7.21 3.83
N PRO A 132 2.28 -7.34 5.08
CA PRO A 132 1.75 -8.36 6.00
C PRO A 132 0.25 -8.21 6.26
N PHE A 133 -0.28 -6.98 6.22
CA PHE A 133 -1.70 -6.70 6.48
C PHE A 133 -2.60 -7.06 5.31
N VAL A 134 -2.06 -7.15 4.09
CA VAL A 134 -2.79 -7.73 2.95
C VAL A 134 -3.19 -9.19 3.25
N LEU A 135 -2.28 -9.95 3.87
CA LEU A 135 -2.59 -11.31 4.33
C LEU A 135 -3.67 -11.32 5.42
N THR A 136 -3.65 -10.35 6.33
CA THR A 136 -4.70 -10.21 7.35
C THR A 136 -6.07 -10.00 6.71
N PHE A 137 -6.19 -9.14 5.67
CA PHE A 137 -7.44 -8.95 4.95
C PHE A 137 -7.92 -10.25 4.27
N LEU A 138 -7.01 -11.01 3.67
CA LEU A 138 -7.35 -12.31 3.07
C LEU A 138 -7.79 -13.33 4.11
N ILE A 139 -7.11 -13.40 5.27
CA ILE A 139 -7.49 -14.29 6.35
C ILE A 139 -8.91 -13.95 6.86
N VAL A 140 -9.18 -12.68 7.14
CA VAL A 140 -10.51 -12.25 7.57
C VAL A 140 -11.56 -12.55 6.49
N LEU A 141 -11.21 -12.37 5.23
CA LEU A 141 -12.09 -12.66 4.10
C LEU A 141 -12.42 -14.17 3.99
N ILE A 142 -11.46 -15.06 4.25
CA ILE A 142 -11.69 -16.52 4.31
C ILE A 142 -12.75 -16.86 5.37
N PHE A 143 -12.69 -16.23 6.55
CA PHE A 143 -13.65 -16.48 7.63
C PHE A 143 -15.06 -15.94 7.31
N ILE A 144 -15.18 -14.87 6.54
CA ILE A 144 -16.47 -14.26 6.20
C ILE A 144 -17.07 -14.92 4.96
N ASN A 145 -16.26 -15.08 3.90
CA ASN A 145 -16.71 -15.60 2.61
C ASN A 145 -15.54 -16.21 1.84
N LEU A 146 -15.45 -17.53 1.85
CA LEU A 146 -14.37 -18.26 1.18
C LEU A 146 -14.35 -18.02 -0.34
N SER A 147 -15.51 -17.92 -0.99
CA SER A 147 -15.58 -17.68 -2.44
C SER A 147 -15.01 -16.31 -2.80
N ALA A 148 -15.32 -15.27 -2.02
CA ALA A 148 -14.76 -13.95 -2.20
C ALA A 148 -13.24 -13.92 -1.96
N ALA A 149 -12.73 -14.71 -0.99
CA ALA A 149 -11.30 -14.84 -0.74
C ALA A 149 -10.57 -15.45 -1.93
N VAL A 150 -11.10 -16.53 -2.52
CA VAL A 150 -10.52 -17.19 -3.70
C VAL A 150 -10.53 -16.24 -4.91
N ILE A 151 -11.65 -15.58 -5.18
CA ILE A 151 -11.77 -14.59 -6.26
C ILE A 151 -10.71 -13.49 -6.06
N THR A 152 -10.61 -12.93 -4.85
CA THR A 152 -9.65 -11.87 -4.53
C THR A 152 -8.22 -12.34 -4.75
N ALA A 153 -7.86 -13.54 -4.32
CA ALA A 153 -6.52 -14.11 -4.52
C ALA A 153 -6.18 -14.25 -6.01
N ILE A 154 -7.12 -14.70 -6.84
CA ILE A 154 -6.96 -14.78 -8.30
C ILE A 154 -6.70 -13.40 -8.88
N PHE A 155 -7.50 -12.39 -8.53
CA PHE A 155 -7.32 -11.03 -9.02
C PHE A 155 -6.02 -10.37 -8.55
N MET A 156 -5.54 -10.69 -7.36
CA MET A 156 -4.22 -10.25 -6.89
C MET A 156 -3.08 -10.84 -7.73
N ILE A 157 -3.19 -12.12 -8.10
CA ILE A 157 -2.22 -12.78 -8.99
C ILE A 157 -2.26 -12.13 -10.38
N ILE A 158 -3.46 -11.90 -10.93
CA ILE A 158 -3.64 -11.23 -12.23
C ILE A 158 -3.00 -9.84 -12.19
N LEU A 159 -3.31 -9.03 -11.17
CA LEU A 159 -2.74 -7.69 -11.02
C LEU A 159 -1.20 -7.74 -10.97
N ASN A 160 -0.64 -8.64 -10.18
CA ASN A 160 0.81 -8.79 -10.09
C ASN A 160 1.44 -9.21 -11.42
N ARG A 161 0.80 -10.09 -12.20
CA ARG A 161 1.24 -10.49 -13.54
C ARG A 161 1.18 -9.32 -14.52
N VAL A 162 0.08 -8.57 -14.54
CA VAL A 162 -0.10 -7.40 -15.41
C VAL A 162 0.95 -6.34 -15.11
N ILE A 163 1.22 -6.04 -13.84
CA ILE A 163 2.25 -5.08 -13.46
C ILE A 163 3.64 -5.56 -13.87
N THR A 164 3.96 -6.84 -13.70
CA THR A 164 5.25 -7.40 -14.12
C THR A 164 5.42 -7.35 -15.65
N TRP A 165 4.34 -7.57 -16.40
CA TRP A 165 4.36 -7.50 -17.87
C TRP A 165 4.53 -6.06 -18.38
N LYS A 166 3.96 -5.08 -17.67
CA LYS A 166 4.12 -3.64 -17.95
C LYS A 166 5.58 -3.19 -17.96
N THR A 167 6.40 -3.67 -17.01
CA THR A 167 7.82 -3.29 -16.95
C THR A 167 8.57 -3.66 -18.23
N ASN A 168 8.03 -4.60 -19.00
CA ASN A 168 8.57 -4.99 -20.31
C ASN A 168 8.04 -4.15 -21.49
N LEU A 169 6.90 -3.46 -21.32
CA LEU A 169 6.19 -2.75 -22.40
C LEU A 169 6.29 -1.22 -22.35
N ASN A 170 7.03 -0.65 -21.38
CA ASN A 170 7.19 0.81 -21.19
C ASN A 170 5.86 1.62 -21.22
N LEU A 171 4.77 1.03 -20.70
CA LEU A 171 3.47 1.70 -20.63
C LEU A 171 3.54 2.93 -19.70
N THR A 172 2.83 4.00 -20.05
CA THR A 172 2.76 5.22 -19.27
C THR A 172 2.06 4.99 -17.92
N GLN A 173 2.33 5.87 -16.95
CA GLN A 173 1.76 5.77 -15.60
C GLN A 173 0.22 5.91 -15.61
N ASP A 174 -0.33 6.68 -16.56
CA ASP A 174 -1.78 6.90 -16.71
C ASP A 174 -2.49 5.63 -17.20
N SER A 175 -1.89 4.91 -18.15
CA SER A 175 -2.43 3.63 -18.64
C SER A 175 -2.55 2.60 -17.51
N MET A 176 -1.67 2.69 -16.52
CA MET A 176 -1.63 1.75 -15.40
C MET A 176 -2.72 2.02 -14.38
N SER A 177 -3.04 3.27 -14.08
CA SER A 177 -4.17 3.59 -13.20
C SER A 177 -5.49 3.13 -13.81
N SER A 178 -5.65 3.24 -15.12
CA SER A 178 -6.83 2.75 -15.84
C SER A 178 -6.98 1.23 -15.73
N VAL A 179 -5.89 0.47 -15.87
CA VAL A 179 -5.89 -1.00 -15.67
C VAL A 179 -6.23 -1.38 -14.23
N GLU A 180 -5.71 -0.66 -13.24
CA GLU A 180 -6.04 -0.88 -11.84
C GLU A 180 -7.53 -0.67 -11.55
N ILE A 181 -8.13 0.39 -12.11
CA ILE A 181 -9.56 0.68 -11.98
C ILE A 181 -10.38 -0.44 -12.61
N LEU A 182 -10.01 -0.89 -13.80
CA LEU A 182 -10.66 -1.98 -14.51
C LEU A 182 -10.61 -3.29 -13.70
N ILE A 183 -9.44 -3.68 -13.22
CA ILE A 183 -9.26 -4.90 -12.41
C ILE A 183 -10.07 -4.81 -11.12
N THR A 184 -10.09 -3.65 -10.45
CA THR A 184 -10.89 -3.45 -9.23
C THR A 184 -12.40 -3.53 -9.53
N GLY A 185 -12.83 -2.96 -10.64
CA GLY A 185 -14.23 -3.05 -11.10
C GLY A 185 -14.65 -4.50 -11.38
N LEU A 186 -13.82 -5.24 -12.12
CA LEU A 186 -14.06 -6.66 -12.41
C LEU A 186 -14.09 -7.51 -11.13
N LEU A 187 -13.20 -7.25 -10.17
CA LEU A 187 -13.22 -7.91 -8.86
C LEU A 187 -14.55 -7.68 -8.16
N THR A 188 -15.00 -6.42 -8.07
CA THR A 188 -16.28 -6.04 -7.45
C THR A 188 -17.45 -6.75 -8.13
N LEU A 189 -17.52 -6.71 -9.47
CA LEU A 189 -18.58 -7.40 -10.22
C LEU A 189 -18.58 -8.90 -9.96
N SER A 190 -17.41 -9.54 -9.94
CA SER A 190 -17.29 -10.98 -9.69
C SER A 190 -17.75 -11.36 -8.27
N ILE A 191 -17.35 -10.60 -7.25
CA ILE A 191 -17.74 -10.86 -5.86
C ILE A 191 -19.26 -10.66 -5.69
N ILE A 192 -19.82 -9.58 -6.24
CA ILE A 192 -21.26 -9.30 -6.12
C ILE A 192 -22.06 -10.36 -6.87
N SER A 193 -21.65 -10.76 -8.08
CA SER A 193 -22.38 -11.77 -8.86
C SER A 193 -22.41 -13.13 -8.17
N VAL A 194 -21.25 -13.62 -7.71
CA VAL A 194 -21.17 -14.90 -7.00
C VAL A 194 -21.88 -14.82 -5.65
N GLY A 195 -21.69 -13.72 -4.90
CA GLY A 195 -22.30 -13.53 -3.61
C GLY A 195 -23.82 -13.38 -3.68
N ALA A 196 -24.37 -12.77 -4.74
CA ALA A 196 -25.81 -12.70 -4.95
C ALA A 196 -26.44 -14.10 -5.09
N VAL A 197 -25.78 -15.01 -5.84
CA VAL A 197 -26.22 -16.40 -5.93
C VAL A 197 -26.18 -17.10 -4.57
N MET A 198 -25.12 -16.87 -3.78
CA MET A 198 -24.99 -17.44 -2.44
C MET A 198 -26.06 -16.92 -1.47
N ILE A 199 -26.45 -15.65 -1.58
CA ILE A 199 -27.55 -15.06 -0.80
C ILE A 199 -28.86 -15.74 -1.16
N MET A 200 -29.16 -15.94 -2.45
CA MET A 200 -30.38 -16.64 -2.90
C MET A 200 -30.43 -18.10 -2.40
N GLN A 201 -29.28 -18.72 -2.19
CA GLN A 201 -29.17 -20.06 -1.62
C GLN A 201 -29.19 -20.08 -0.06
N GLY A 202 -29.29 -18.91 0.58
CA GLY A 202 -29.27 -18.79 2.04
C GLY A 202 -27.90 -19.08 2.69
N GLN A 203 -26.82 -19.10 1.91
CA GLN A 203 -25.46 -19.41 2.39
C GLN A 203 -24.70 -18.16 2.85
N LEU A 204 -25.15 -16.98 2.47
CA LEU A 204 -24.51 -15.70 2.78
C LEU A 204 -25.56 -14.64 3.08
N ASP A 205 -25.24 -13.73 3.98
CA ASP A 205 -26.04 -12.54 4.24
C ASP A 205 -25.56 -11.31 3.46
N VAL A 206 -26.42 -10.30 3.29
CA VAL A 206 -26.12 -9.09 2.53
C VAL A 206 -24.96 -8.30 3.17
N GLY A 207 -24.91 -8.25 4.49
CA GLY A 207 -23.84 -7.56 5.22
C GLY A 207 -22.48 -8.18 4.94
N SER A 208 -22.40 -9.51 5.01
CA SER A 208 -21.17 -10.25 4.70
C SER A 208 -20.75 -10.10 3.24
N LEU A 209 -21.69 -10.03 2.29
CA LEU A 209 -21.36 -9.75 0.89
C LEU A 209 -20.70 -8.37 0.72
N ILE A 210 -21.33 -7.32 1.25
CA ILE A 210 -20.80 -5.96 1.12
C ILE A 210 -19.48 -5.81 1.88
N GLY A 211 -19.39 -6.35 3.09
CA GLY A 211 -18.16 -6.37 3.87
C GLY A 211 -17.01 -7.12 3.17
N SER A 212 -17.31 -8.25 2.54
CA SER A 212 -16.34 -9.00 1.72
C SER A 212 -15.83 -8.19 0.54
N ASN A 213 -16.70 -7.46 -0.15
CA ASN A 213 -16.29 -6.60 -1.26
C ASN A 213 -15.36 -5.45 -0.79
N ILE A 214 -15.64 -4.84 0.36
CA ILE A 214 -14.78 -3.80 0.95
C ILE A 214 -13.40 -4.38 1.30
N LEU A 215 -13.33 -5.56 1.94
CA LEU A 215 -12.08 -6.22 2.30
C LEU A 215 -11.27 -6.63 1.07
N ALA A 216 -11.94 -7.16 0.05
CA ALA A 216 -11.32 -7.55 -1.22
C ALA A 216 -10.68 -6.34 -1.91
N ALA A 217 -11.40 -5.22 -2.00
CA ALA A 217 -10.87 -3.98 -2.55
C ALA A 217 -9.65 -3.47 -1.75
N ARG A 218 -9.69 -3.56 -0.41
CA ARG A 218 -8.54 -3.20 0.46
C ARG A 218 -7.33 -4.11 0.24
N ALA A 219 -7.52 -5.43 0.10
CA ALA A 219 -6.47 -6.39 -0.19
C ALA A 219 -5.81 -6.10 -1.55
N LEU A 220 -6.60 -5.86 -2.59
CA LEU A 220 -6.11 -5.51 -3.92
C LEU A 220 -5.32 -4.20 -3.92
N GLN A 221 -5.83 -3.14 -3.26
CA GLN A 221 -5.13 -1.87 -3.09
C GLN A 221 -3.80 -2.04 -2.35
N GLY A 222 -3.74 -2.89 -1.31
CA GLY A 222 -2.53 -3.19 -0.57
C GLY A 222 -1.47 -3.85 -1.46
N THR A 223 -1.88 -4.80 -2.31
CA THR A 223 -1.00 -5.46 -3.29
C THR A 223 -0.43 -4.47 -4.28
N ASN A 224 -1.25 -3.56 -4.80
CA ASN A 224 -0.82 -2.52 -5.73
C ASN A 224 0.20 -1.57 -5.09
N LYS A 225 -0.06 -1.10 -3.86
CA LYS A 225 0.88 -0.27 -3.11
C LYS A 225 2.22 -0.96 -2.91
N TYR A 226 2.22 -2.25 -2.56
CA TYR A 226 3.44 -3.03 -2.40
C TYR A 226 4.24 -3.10 -3.71
N THR A 227 3.59 -3.37 -4.83
CA THR A 227 4.27 -3.46 -6.13
C THR A 227 4.86 -2.12 -6.55
N LYS A 228 4.12 -1.01 -6.40
CA LYS A 228 4.63 0.35 -6.64
C LYS A 228 5.82 0.69 -5.74
N ALA A 229 5.76 0.30 -4.46
CA ALA A 229 6.87 0.51 -3.54
C ALA A 229 8.11 -0.31 -3.93
N LYS A 230 7.93 -1.54 -4.40
CA LYS A 230 9.04 -2.39 -4.88
C LYS A 230 9.72 -1.78 -6.11
N GLU A 231 8.96 -1.31 -7.11
CA GLU A 231 9.50 -0.63 -8.28
C GLU A 231 10.27 0.64 -7.89
N PHE A 232 9.68 1.45 -7.02
CA PHE A 232 10.30 2.66 -6.50
C PHE A 232 11.65 2.39 -5.81
N ILE A 233 11.73 1.33 -4.99
CA ILE A 233 12.99 0.93 -4.35
C ILE A 233 14.03 0.45 -5.36
N GLN A 234 13.62 -0.28 -6.41
CA GLN A 234 14.53 -0.70 -7.45
C GLN A 234 15.13 0.48 -8.22
N GLN A 235 14.29 1.49 -8.57
CA GLN A 235 14.76 2.73 -9.20
C GLN A 235 15.75 3.47 -8.30
N ARG A 236 15.43 3.56 -7.01
CA ARG A 236 16.33 4.15 -6.01
C ARG A 236 17.66 3.42 -5.94
N ASP A 237 17.65 2.10 -5.81
CA ASP A 237 18.89 1.32 -5.65
C ASP A 237 19.81 1.49 -6.87
N ARG A 238 19.24 1.61 -8.08
CA ARG A 238 19.99 1.94 -9.30
C ARG A 238 20.57 3.36 -9.21
N ALA A 239 19.75 4.37 -8.92
CA ALA A 239 20.19 5.76 -8.83
C ALA A 239 21.27 5.97 -7.75
N VAL A 240 21.09 5.38 -6.57
CA VAL A 240 22.07 5.43 -5.47
C VAL A 240 23.38 4.75 -5.89
N SER A 241 23.35 3.61 -6.59
CA SER A 241 24.55 2.93 -7.06
C SER A 241 25.36 3.78 -8.06
N GLU A 242 24.67 4.52 -8.93
CA GLU A 242 25.31 5.44 -9.88
C GLU A 242 25.95 6.63 -9.18
N ILE A 243 25.23 7.26 -8.23
CA ILE A 243 25.79 8.35 -7.42
C ILE A 243 27.02 7.89 -6.61
N ILE A 244 26.97 6.70 -6.00
CA ILE A 244 28.10 6.17 -5.22
C ILE A 244 29.32 5.91 -6.12
N LYS A 245 29.11 5.39 -7.34
CA LYS A 245 30.21 5.19 -8.30
C LYS A 245 30.88 6.51 -8.69
N PHE A 246 30.09 7.56 -8.83
CA PHE A 246 30.58 8.89 -9.19
C PHE A 246 31.28 9.58 -8.00
N VAL A 247 30.77 9.41 -6.77
CA VAL A 247 31.30 10.07 -5.57
C VAL A 247 32.59 9.39 -5.05
N LYS A 248 32.81 8.10 -5.34
CA LYS A 248 34.08 7.41 -5.06
C LYS A 248 35.17 7.89 -6.01
#